data_c35650a7e38f31c7afae8399c8ff81b4
#
_entry.id   c35650a7e38f31c7afae8399c8ff81b4
#
_cell.length_a   1.000
_cell.length_b   1.000
_cell.length_c   1.000
_cell.angle_alpha   90.00
_cell.angle_beta   90.00
_cell.angle_gamma   90.00
#
_symmetry.space_group_name_H-M   'P 1'
#
loop_
_entity.id
_entity.type
_entity.pdbx_description
1 polymer ?
#
loop_
_entity_poly.entity_id
_entity_poly.type
_entity_poly.pdbx_seq_one_letter_code
_entity_poly.pdbx_strand_id
1 'polypeptide(L)'
;HNGKYDVTVLHDDAYIISLENGSTVALEPSYFDKTQDYPLTSPDNKYLITTQNCGATIDSEGKLVLVTEDIRNGNGRAIKSKLWAANRVDKMEEPINTVIWLMKDSTLPPVLKVEDPVLASVMGACLATKRTSAEKLAEGVDANALVFEPYANPFRTYALSQDYGKFKALFEERGVQNYIINTGHFMDKKIP
;
A
#
# COMPACT_ATOMS: atom_id res chain seq x y z
N HIS A 1 3.58 9.27 13.11
CA HIS A 1 4.48 8.87 14.21
C HIS A 1 4.89 10.05 15.13
N ASN A 2 4.51 11.27 14.76
CA ASN A 2 4.76 12.50 15.53
C ASN A 2 6.23 12.65 16.02
N GLY A 3 7.20 12.25 15.18
CA GLY A 3 8.64 12.30 15.50
C GLY A 3 9.14 11.25 16.49
N LYS A 4 8.27 10.34 16.95
CA LYS A 4 8.67 9.30 17.92
C LYS A 4 9.52 8.19 17.28
N TYR A 5 9.36 7.94 15.99
CA TYR A 5 10.07 6.91 15.24
C TYR A 5 10.60 7.49 13.93
N ASP A 6 11.76 7.04 13.52
CA ASP A 6 12.26 7.28 12.16
C ASP A 6 11.63 6.25 11.22
N VAL A 7 10.94 6.75 10.20
CA VAL A 7 10.29 5.91 9.18
C VAL A 7 10.77 6.39 7.81
N THR A 8 11.38 5.49 7.07
CA THR A 8 11.81 5.75 5.70
C THR A 8 11.02 4.86 4.74
N VAL A 9 10.30 5.47 3.81
CA VAL A 9 9.62 4.75 2.73
C VAL A 9 10.62 4.52 1.61
N LEU A 10 10.93 3.26 1.32
CA LEU A 10 11.92 2.88 0.32
C LEU A 10 11.28 2.66 -1.06
N HIS A 11 10.09 2.09 -1.09
CA HIS A 11 9.31 1.80 -2.28
C HIS A 11 7.85 1.65 -1.93
N ASP A 12 6.98 1.72 -2.94
CA ASP A 12 5.56 1.45 -2.83
C ASP A 12 5.11 0.59 -4.01
N ASP A 13 3.85 0.11 -3.96
CA ASP A 13 3.17 -0.70 -4.96
C ASP A 13 3.77 -2.12 -5.07
N ALA A 14 4.16 -2.58 -6.25
CA ALA A 14 4.48 -3.97 -6.51
C ALA A 14 5.99 -4.28 -6.40
N TYR A 15 6.32 -5.35 -5.68
CA TYR A 15 7.69 -5.85 -5.55
C TYR A 15 7.74 -7.37 -5.40
N ILE A 16 8.89 -7.95 -5.72
CA ILE A 16 9.16 -9.38 -5.56
C ILE A 16 10.03 -9.59 -4.34
N ILE A 17 9.70 -10.61 -3.54
CA ILE A 17 10.52 -11.09 -2.42
C ILE A 17 11.24 -12.37 -2.85
N SER A 18 12.56 -12.39 -2.72
CA SER A 18 13.37 -13.60 -2.97
C SER A 18 13.20 -14.60 -1.82
N LEU A 19 12.86 -15.84 -2.13
CA LEU A 19 12.86 -16.93 -1.16
C LEU A 19 14.28 -17.35 -0.77
N GLU A 20 15.25 -17.15 -1.63
CA GLU A 20 16.63 -17.57 -1.39
C GLU A 20 17.28 -16.78 -0.28
N ASN A 21 17.08 -15.47 -0.24
CA ASN A 21 17.78 -14.58 0.70
C ASN A 21 16.90 -13.52 1.36
N GLY A 22 15.60 -13.45 1.03
CA GLY A 22 14.68 -12.46 1.61
C GLY A 22 14.85 -11.03 1.06
N SER A 23 15.72 -10.82 0.07
CA SER A 23 15.86 -9.53 -0.59
C SER A 23 14.62 -9.17 -1.40
N THR A 24 14.45 -7.90 -1.74
CA THR A 24 13.31 -7.45 -2.53
C THR A 24 13.73 -6.67 -3.76
N VAL A 25 12.94 -6.79 -4.82
CA VAL A 25 13.10 -6.02 -6.06
C VAL A 25 11.77 -5.38 -6.42
N ALA A 26 11.78 -4.07 -6.63
CA ALA A 26 10.63 -3.33 -7.12
C ALA A 26 10.34 -3.71 -8.58
N LEU A 27 9.06 -3.90 -8.91
CA LEU A 27 8.63 -4.19 -10.28
C LEU A 27 8.48 -2.92 -11.11
N GLU A 28 8.27 -1.78 -10.47
CA GLU A 28 8.06 -0.51 -11.13
C GLU A 28 9.24 0.44 -10.93
N PRO A 29 9.58 1.26 -11.95
CA PRO A 29 10.70 2.21 -11.87
C PRO A 29 10.41 3.40 -10.96
N SER A 30 9.18 3.56 -10.52
CA SER A 30 8.73 4.62 -9.61
C SER A 30 7.46 4.19 -8.89
N TYR A 31 7.15 4.82 -7.78
CA TYR A 31 5.83 4.75 -7.17
C TYR A 31 5.13 6.11 -7.24
N PHE A 32 3.87 6.14 -6.91
CA PHE A 32 3.07 7.37 -6.95
C PHE A 32 2.17 7.49 -5.73
N ASP A 33 1.84 8.73 -5.38
CA ASP A 33 0.73 9.04 -4.48
C ASP A 33 -0.45 9.57 -5.29
N LYS A 34 -1.65 9.23 -4.86
CA LYS A 34 -2.87 9.80 -5.47
C LYS A 34 -2.98 11.27 -5.11
N THR A 35 -3.22 12.12 -6.10
CA THR A 35 -3.23 13.57 -5.87
C THR A 35 -4.36 14.03 -4.95
N GLN A 36 -5.45 13.27 -4.84
CA GLN A 36 -6.53 13.56 -3.90
C GLN A 36 -6.13 13.43 -2.43
N ASP A 37 -5.02 12.72 -2.14
CA ASP A 37 -4.45 12.60 -0.79
C ASP A 37 -3.44 13.72 -0.48
N TYR A 38 -3.25 14.65 -1.43
CA TYR A 38 -2.35 15.79 -1.31
C TYR A 38 -3.10 17.06 -0.99
N PRO A 39 -3.07 17.56 0.23
CA PRO A 39 -3.60 18.90 0.52
C PRO A 39 -2.78 19.98 -0.18
N LEU A 40 -3.40 21.12 -0.51
CA LEU A 40 -2.74 22.26 -1.16
C LEU A 40 -1.49 22.76 -0.40
N THR A 41 -1.47 22.54 0.91
CA THR A 41 -0.36 22.90 1.81
C THR A 41 0.71 21.82 1.92
N SER A 42 0.60 20.72 1.16
CA SER A 42 1.59 19.64 1.22
C SER A 42 2.98 20.17 0.84
N PRO A 43 4.03 19.84 1.59
CA PRO A 43 5.41 20.16 1.23
C PRO A 43 5.84 19.47 -0.08
N ASP A 44 5.08 18.49 -0.52
CA ASP A 44 5.33 17.73 -1.75
C ASP A 44 4.85 18.43 -3.03
N ASN A 45 4.34 19.65 -2.94
CA ASN A 45 4.03 20.48 -4.13
C ASN A 45 5.23 20.66 -5.09
N LYS A 46 6.43 20.39 -4.62
CA LYS A 46 7.63 20.32 -5.48
C LYS A 46 7.53 19.24 -6.56
N TYR A 47 6.65 18.24 -6.38
CA TYR A 47 6.39 17.19 -7.35
C TYR A 47 5.37 17.59 -8.44
N LEU A 48 4.96 18.85 -8.50
CA LEU A 48 4.00 19.36 -9.48
C LEU A 48 4.36 18.98 -10.92
N ILE A 49 5.63 19.05 -11.26
CA ILE A 49 6.12 18.72 -12.62
C ILE A 49 6.05 17.23 -12.95
N THR A 50 5.91 16.37 -11.95
CA THR A 50 5.77 14.92 -12.13
C THR A 50 4.32 14.45 -11.91
N THR A 51 3.39 15.38 -11.74
CA THR A 51 1.98 15.06 -11.54
C THR A 51 1.28 14.85 -12.86
N GLN A 52 0.46 13.81 -12.92
CA GLN A 52 -0.32 13.42 -14.08
C GLN A 52 -1.81 13.39 -13.76
N ASN A 53 -2.64 13.67 -14.76
CA ASN A 53 -4.10 13.59 -14.66
C ASN A 53 -4.69 14.42 -13.50
N CYS A 54 -4.11 15.54 -13.18
CA CYS A 54 -4.55 16.44 -12.12
C CYS A 54 -4.62 17.88 -12.66
N GLY A 55 -5.70 18.59 -12.34
CA GLY A 55 -5.83 20.00 -12.65
C GLY A 55 -4.83 20.84 -11.85
N ALA A 56 -4.46 21.98 -12.40
CA ALA A 56 -3.65 22.98 -11.70
C ALA A 56 -4.31 24.35 -11.83
N THR A 57 -4.09 25.21 -10.84
CA THR A 57 -4.58 26.59 -10.84
C THR A 57 -3.52 27.52 -10.24
N ILE A 58 -3.78 28.81 -10.32
CA ILE A 58 -2.96 29.83 -9.68
C ILE A 58 -3.66 30.24 -8.37
N ASP A 59 -2.93 30.18 -7.27
CA ASP A 59 -3.43 30.64 -5.97
C ASP A 59 -3.45 32.18 -5.85
N SER A 60 -3.89 32.69 -4.71
CA SER A 60 -3.94 34.13 -4.42
C SER A 60 -2.57 34.83 -4.43
N GLU A 61 -1.49 34.06 -4.32
CA GLU A 61 -0.11 34.56 -4.32
C GLU A 61 0.54 34.48 -5.73
N GLY A 62 -0.22 34.02 -6.73
CA GLY A 62 0.28 33.84 -8.09
C GLY A 62 1.09 32.56 -8.30
N LYS A 63 1.05 31.62 -7.37
CA LYS A 63 1.79 30.35 -7.43
C LYS A 63 0.92 29.27 -8.08
N LEU A 64 1.55 28.46 -8.93
CA LEU A 64 0.91 27.29 -9.51
C LEU A 64 0.74 26.19 -8.44
N VAL A 65 -0.49 25.72 -8.23
CA VAL A 65 -0.85 24.69 -7.25
C VAL A 65 -1.75 23.63 -7.89
N LEU A 66 -1.70 22.41 -7.34
CA LEU A 66 -2.58 21.32 -7.76
C LEU A 66 -3.97 21.48 -7.18
N VAL A 67 -5.01 21.21 -8.00
CA VAL A 67 -6.40 21.13 -7.55
C VAL A 67 -6.67 19.68 -7.13
N THR A 68 -6.21 19.30 -5.94
CA THR A 68 -6.22 17.91 -5.47
C THR A 68 -7.60 17.42 -5.04
N GLU A 69 -8.49 18.32 -4.63
CA GLU A 69 -9.83 18.00 -4.12
C GLU A 69 -10.89 17.87 -5.23
N ASP A 70 -10.52 18.12 -6.48
CA ASP A 70 -11.46 17.99 -7.60
C ASP A 70 -11.73 16.50 -7.85
N ILE A 71 -13.00 16.10 -7.69
CA ILE A 71 -13.45 14.72 -7.92
C ILE A 71 -13.10 14.21 -9.34
N ARG A 72 -12.90 15.08 -10.30
CA ARG A 72 -12.46 14.73 -11.66
C ARG A 72 -11.03 14.22 -11.70
N ASN A 73 -10.24 14.49 -10.67
CA ASN A 73 -8.85 14.03 -10.51
C ASN A 73 -8.72 12.60 -9.96
N GLY A 74 -9.76 11.78 -10.02
CA GLY A 74 -9.76 10.41 -9.47
C GLY A 74 -8.61 9.52 -9.94
N ASN A 75 -7.96 9.84 -11.05
CA ASN A 75 -6.76 9.17 -11.57
C ASN A 75 -5.50 10.05 -11.48
N GLY A 76 -5.54 11.14 -10.74
CA GLY A 76 -4.38 11.99 -10.55
C GLY A 76 -3.28 11.27 -9.77
N ARG A 77 -2.05 11.37 -10.25
CA ARG A 77 -0.88 10.70 -9.70
C ARG A 77 0.29 11.65 -9.58
N ALA A 78 0.88 11.74 -8.41
CA ALA A 78 2.18 12.38 -8.19
C ALA A 78 3.27 11.30 -8.25
N ILE A 79 4.02 11.25 -9.34
CA ILE A 79 5.03 10.22 -9.58
C ILE A 79 6.28 10.52 -8.75
N LYS A 80 6.73 9.54 -7.98
CA LYS A 80 7.94 9.62 -7.16
C LYS A 80 9.03 8.70 -7.73
N SER A 81 9.92 9.28 -8.49
CA SER A 81 11.10 8.61 -9.01
C SER A 81 12.32 8.86 -8.12
N LYS A 82 13.43 8.17 -8.39
CA LYS A 82 14.72 8.42 -7.73
C LYS A 82 15.21 9.87 -7.80
N LEU A 83 14.80 10.60 -8.83
CA LEU A 83 15.17 12.01 -8.99
C LEU A 83 14.55 12.91 -7.91
N TRP A 84 13.40 12.51 -7.36
CA TRP A 84 12.60 13.32 -6.44
C TRP A 84 12.52 12.74 -5.03
N ALA A 85 12.59 11.41 -4.92
CA ALA A 85 12.54 10.67 -3.65
C ALA A 85 13.91 10.02 -3.42
N ALA A 86 14.82 10.72 -2.77
CA ALA A 86 16.22 10.31 -2.59
C ALA A 86 16.39 8.98 -1.83
N ASN A 87 15.43 8.63 -0.99
CA ASN A 87 15.40 7.37 -0.24
C ASN A 87 14.78 6.19 -1.01
N ARG A 88 14.26 6.43 -2.21
CA ARG A 88 13.70 5.35 -3.03
C ARG A 88 14.79 4.41 -3.52
N VAL A 89 14.54 3.11 -3.39
CA VAL A 89 15.42 2.05 -3.90
C VAL A 89 14.67 1.12 -4.85
N ASP A 90 15.37 0.57 -5.85
CA ASP A 90 14.81 -0.44 -6.75
C ASP A 90 15.02 -1.85 -6.19
N LYS A 91 16.07 -2.05 -5.41
CA LYS A 91 16.43 -3.31 -4.79
C LYS A 91 16.87 -3.07 -3.37
N MET A 92 16.37 -3.88 -2.46
CA MET A 92 16.80 -3.95 -1.08
C MET A 92 17.52 -5.28 -0.88
N GLU A 93 18.82 -5.21 -0.63
CA GLU A 93 19.68 -6.40 -0.48
C GLU A 93 19.47 -7.08 0.87
N GLU A 94 19.19 -6.28 1.92
CA GLU A 94 18.91 -6.82 3.25
C GLU A 94 17.62 -7.62 3.24
N PRO A 95 17.60 -8.77 3.93
CA PRO A 95 16.39 -9.57 4.06
C PRO A 95 15.28 -8.79 4.76
N ILE A 96 14.05 -8.94 4.27
CA ILE A 96 12.89 -8.47 5.03
C ILE A 96 12.78 -9.26 6.34
N ASN A 97 12.36 -8.60 7.39
CA ASN A 97 12.16 -9.22 8.70
C ASN A 97 10.70 -9.27 9.15
N THR A 98 9.83 -8.54 8.46
CA THR A 98 8.42 -8.44 8.84
C THR A 98 7.53 -8.28 7.60
N VAL A 99 6.42 -9.01 7.61
CA VAL A 99 5.31 -8.83 6.67
C VAL A 99 4.10 -8.38 7.47
N ILE A 100 3.45 -7.32 7.01
CA ILE A 100 2.24 -6.77 7.63
C ILE A 100 1.07 -6.89 6.64
N TRP A 101 0.04 -7.65 7.03
CA TRP A 101 -1.21 -7.69 6.30
C TRP A 101 -2.11 -6.54 6.73
N LEU A 102 -2.43 -5.63 5.82
CA LEU A 102 -3.39 -4.55 6.07
C LEU A 102 -4.79 -5.04 5.68
N MET A 103 -5.69 -5.08 6.64
CA MET A 103 -7.05 -5.59 6.45
C MET A 103 -8.11 -4.58 6.92
N LYS A 104 -9.34 -4.80 6.48
CA LYS A 104 -10.55 -4.12 6.99
C LYS A 104 -11.58 -5.18 7.33
N ASP A 105 -11.39 -5.83 8.46
CA ASP A 105 -12.29 -6.87 8.97
C ASP A 105 -12.69 -6.52 10.42
N SER A 106 -13.99 -6.32 10.64
CA SER A 106 -14.51 -5.90 11.95
C SER A 106 -14.39 -6.98 13.04
N THR A 107 -14.10 -8.22 12.70
CA THR A 107 -13.87 -9.31 13.65
C THR A 107 -12.44 -9.34 14.18
N LEU A 108 -11.50 -8.67 13.51
CA LEU A 108 -10.10 -8.64 13.88
C LEU A 108 -9.76 -7.45 14.80
N PRO A 109 -8.93 -7.64 15.83
CA PRO A 109 -8.44 -6.55 16.65
C PRO A 109 -7.58 -5.56 15.83
N PRO A 110 -7.32 -4.35 16.35
CA PRO A 110 -6.51 -3.34 15.64
C PRO A 110 -5.14 -3.84 15.20
N VAL A 111 -4.47 -4.63 16.04
CA VAL A 111 -3.17 -5.24 15.75
C VAL A 111 -3.18 -6.68 16.26
N LEU A 112 -2.71 -7.59 15.44
CA LEU A 112 -2.55 -9.00 15.78
C LEU A 112 -1.20 -9.49 15.29
N LYS A 113 -0.40 -10.09 16.17
CA LYS A 113 0.79 -10.86 15.78
C LYS A 113 0.37 -12.29 15.50
N VAL A 114 0.79 -12.86 14.38
CA VAL A 114 0.53 -14.24 13.99
C VAL A 114 1.84 -15.00 14.02
N GLU A 115 1.97 -15.93 14.96
CA GLU A 115 3.22 -16.68 15.19
C GLU A 115 3.27 -18.00 14.42
N ASP A 116 2.12 -18.60 14.14
CA ASP A 116 2.05 -19.83 13.35
C ASP A 116 2.23 -19.54 11.85
N PRO A 117 3.24 -20.14 11.17
CA PRO A 117 3.53 -19.86 9.77
C PRO A 117 2.40 -20.24 8.80
N VAL A 118 1.66 -21.30 9.13
CA VAL A 118 0.51 -21.75 8.34
C VAL A 118 -0.59 -20.70 8.41
N LEU A 119 -0.94 -20.29 9.64
CA LEU A 119 -1.96 -19.27 9.86
C LEU A 119 -1.54 -17.93 9.26
N ALA A 120 -0.29 -17.52 9.41
CA ALA A 120 0.24 -16.29 8.83
C ALA A 120 0.07 -16.25 7.31
N SER A 121 0.37 -17.37 6.63
CA SER A 121 0.17 -17.48 5.19
C SER A 121 -1.32 -17.54 4.80
N VAL A 122 -2.14 -18.29 5.54
CA VAL A 122 -3.60 -18.36 5.29
C VAL A 122 -4.25 -16.98 5.44
N MET A 123 -3.85 -16.18 6.42
CA MET A 123 -4.37 -14.82 6.60
C MET A 123 -4.05 -13.92 5.40
N GLY A 124 -2.88 -14.08 4.78
CA GLY A 124 -2.56 -13.43 3.51
C GLY A 124 -3.46 -13.89 2.36
N ALA A 125 -3.79 -15.18 2.29
CA ALA A 125 -4.71 -15.71 1.28
C ALA A 125 -6.15 -15.22 1.45
N CYS A 126 -6.56 -14.90 2.69
CA CYS A 126 -7.88 -14.38 3.04
C CYS A 126 -7.89 -12.88 3.24
N LEU A 127 -6.90 -12.16 2.69
CA LEU A 127 -6.77 -10.71 2.87
C LEU A 127 -8.03 -10.00 2.38
N ALA A 128 -8.73 -9.36 3.32
CA ALA A 128 -9.99 -8.67 3.08
C ALA A 128 -9.82 -7.16 3.22
N THR A 129 -10.32 -6.43 2.25
CA THR A 129 -10.29 -4.97 2.24
C THR A 129 -11.58 -4.40 1.67
N LYS A 130 -11.74 -3.10 1.74
CA LYS A 130 -12.80 -2.39 1.01
C LYS A 130 -12.19 -1.70 -0.20
N ARG A 131 -12.97 -1.58 -1.26
CA ARG A 131 -12.56 -0.80 -2.44
C ARG A 131 -12.26 0.63 -2.05
N THR A 132 -11.29 1.22 -2.71
CA THR A 132 -10.92 2.61 -2.47
C THR A 132 -11.83 3.54 -3.28
N SER A 133 -12.04 4.76 -2.79
CA SER A 133 -12.77 5.80 -3.51
C SER A 133 -12.16 6.17 -4.88
N ALA A 134 -10.92 5.77 -5.12
CA ALA A 134 -10.22 6.01 -6.38
C ALA A 134 -10.56 4.98 -7.47
N GLU A 135 -11.26 3.91 -7.13
CA GLU A 135 -11.74 2.95 -8.12
C GLU A 135 -13.06 3.45 -8.71
N LYS A 136 -13.12 3.56 -10.04
CA LYS A 136 -14.37 3.81 -10.73
C LYS A 136 -15.17 2.51 -10.76
N LEU A 137 -16.08 2.36 -9.81
CA LEU A 137 -16.93 1.17 -9.72
C LEU A 137 -17.96 1.16 -10.84
N ALA A 138 -18.29 -0.04 -11.33
CA ALA A 138 -19.41 -0.23 -12.22
C ALA A 138 -20.74 0.11 -11.51
N GLU A 139 -21.74 0.48 -12.29
CA GLU A 139 -23.08 0.77 -11.76
C GLU A 139 -23.63 -0.46 -10.99
N GLY A 140 -24.16 -0.22 -9.80
CA GLY A 140 -24.72 -1.28 -8.93
C GLY A 140 -23.72 -2.01 -8.04
N VAL A 141 -22.43 -1.70 -8.08
CA VAL A 141 -21.43 -2.29 -7.18
C VAL A 141 -21.42 -1.53 -5.84
N ASP A 142 -21.59 -2.27 -4.73
CA ASP A 142 -21.50 -1.71 -3.39
C ASP A 142 -20.05 -1.33 -3.06
N ALA A 143 -19.78 -0.05 -2.95
CA ALA A 143 -18.45 0.47 -2.58
C ALA A 143 -18.02 0.07 -1.15
N ASN A 144 -18.96 -0.35 -0.29
CA ASN A 144 -18.70 -0.76 1.08
C ASN A 144 -18.51 -2.27 1.24
N ALA A 145 -18.79 -3.06 0.20
CA ALA A 145 -18.57 -4.51 0.24
C ALA A 145 -17.10 -4.84 0.48
N LEU A 146 -16.86 -5.86 1.30
CA LEU A 146 -15.52 -6.44 1.42
C LEU A 146 -15.14 -7.13 0.11
N VAL A 147 -13.93 -6.93 -0.32
CA VAL A 147 -13.31 -7.65 -1.41
C VAL A 147 -12.12 -8.44 -0.89
N PHE A 148 -11.91 -9.61 -1.44
CA PHE A 148 -10.79 -10.46 -1.10
C PHE A 148 -9.73 -10.34 -2.21
N GLU A 149 -8.53 -9.93 -1.80
CA GLU A 149 -7.38 -9.81 -2.70
C GLU A 149 -6.23 -10.63 -2.12
N PRO A 150 -6.16 -11.94 -2.42
CA PRO A 150 -5.16 -12.81 -1.84
C PRO A 150 -3.75 -12.29 -2.05
N TYR A 151 -3.00 -12.15 -0.94
CA TYR A 151 -1.63 -11.62 -0.90
C TYR A 151 -1.46 -10.23 -1.52
N ALA A 152 -2.54 -9.46 -1.62
CA ALA A 152 -2.58 -8.16 -2.30
C ALA A 152 -2.02 -8.24 -3.74
N ASN A 153 -2.24 -9.36 -4.42
CA ASN A 153 -1.71 -9.61 -5.76
C ASN A 153 -2.81 -9.78 -6.81
N PRO A 154 -3.30 -8.69 -7.41
CA PRO A 154 -4.31 -8.73 -8.47
C PRO A 154 -3.75 -9.26 -9.80
N PHE A 155 -2.42 -9.33 -9.94
CA PHE A 155 -1.75 -9.73 -11.19
C PHE A 155 -1.41 -11.22 -11.26
N ARG A 156 -1.87 -12.02 -10.30
CA ARG A 156 -1.57 -13.45 -10.25
C ARG A 156 -2.14 -14.20 -11.44
N THR A 157 -1.26 -14.89 -12.17
CA THR A 157 -1.60 -15.74 -13.32
C THR A 157 -1.37 -17.24 -13.04
N TYR A 158 -1.06 -17.60 -11.80
CA TYR A 158 -0.72 -18.93 -11.34
C TYR A 158 -1.60 -19.35 -10.15
N ALA A 159 -1.52 -20.61 -9.74
CA ALA A 159 -2.35 -21.13 -8.66
C ALA A 159 -2.03 -20.46 -7.31
N LEU A 160 -3.07 -20.10 -6.55
CA LEU A 160 -2.98 -19.48 -5.22
C LEU A 160 -2.11 -20.30 -4.24
N SER A 161 -2.11 -21.62 -4.38
CA SER A 161 -1.29 -22.52 -3.57
C SER A 161 0.21 -22.26 -3.67
N GLN A 162 0.67 -21.66 -4.77
CA GLN A 162 2.08 -21.27 -4.91
C GLN A 162 2.44 -20.10 -4.00
N ASP A 163 1.59 -19.06 -3.94
CA ASP A 163 1.79 -17.95 -2.99
C ASP A 163 1.69 -18.45 -1.55
N TYR A 164 0.70 -19.30 -1.25
CA TYR A 164 0.59 -19.91 0.06
C TYR A 164 1.88 -20.61 0.49
N GLY A 165 2.41 -21.49 -0.37
CA GLY A 165 3.65 -22.23 -0.08
C GLY A 165 4.86 -21.32 0.11
N LYS A 166 4.99 -20.29 -0.73
CA LYS A 166 6.10 -19.34 -0.66
C LYS A 166 6.05 -18.47 0.60
N PHE A 167 4.89 -17.93 0.95
CA PHE A 167 4.75 -17.16 2.19
C PHE A 167 4.92 -18.02 3.44
N LYS A 168 4.38 -19.26 3.43
CA LYS A 168 4.61 -20.21 4.52
C LYS A 168 6.11 -20.44 4.71
N ALA A 169 6.86 -20.75 3.64
CA ALA A 169 8.32 -20.95 3.71
C ALA A 169 9.04 -19.70 4.21
N LEU A 170 8.62 -18.51 3.79
CA LEU A 170 9.20 -17.25 4.25
C LEU A 170 9.07 -17.07 5.78
N PHE A 171 7.92 -17.40 6.34
CA PHE A 171 7.68 -17.32 7.78
C PHE A 171 8.37 -18.45 8.56
N GLU A 172 8.32 -19.69 8.06
CA GLU A 172 8.82 -20.88 8.75
C GLU A 172 10.35 -20.99 8.67
N GLU A 173 10.93 -20.84 7.48
CA GLU A 173 12.34 -21.11 7.24
C GLU A 173 13.23 -19.89 7.48
N ARG A 174 12.69 -18.67 7.26
CA ARG A 174 13.45 -17.42 7.44
C ARG A 174 13.10 -16.67 8.71
N GLY A 175 12.09 -17.13 9.45
CA GLY A 175 11.67 -16.48 10.70
C GLY A 175 11.14 -15.06 10.51
N VAL A 176 10.64 -14.73 9.30
CA VAL A 176 10.00 -13.44 9.05
C VAL A 176 8.74 -13.32 9.90
N GLN A 177 8.64 -12.24 10.66
CA GLN A 177 7.49 -12.02 11.53
C GLN A 177 6.27 -11.63 10.72
N ASN A 178 5.10 -12.00 11.22
CA ASN A 178 3.84 -11.60 10.61
C ASN A 178 2.95 -10.85 11.58
N TYR A 179 2.38 -9.75 11.09
CA TYR A 179 1.37 -8.97 11.80
C TYR A 179 0.19 -8.70 10.88
N ILE A 180 -0.96 -8.55 11.50
CA ILE A 180 -2.17 -8.01 10.85
C ILE A 180 -2.44 -6.65 11.47
N ILE A 181 -2.71 -5.65 10.64
CA ILE A 181 -3.21 -4.34 11.07
C ILE A 181 -4.59 -4.15 10.46
N ASN A 182 -5.58 -4.04 11.33
CA ASN A 182 -6.94 -3.71 10.92
C ASN A 182 -7.09 -2.19 10.83
N THR A 183 -7.33 -1.68 9.64
CA THR A 183 -7.48 -0.24 9.37
C THR A 183 -8.94 0.22 9.27
N GLY A 184 -9.87 -0.63 9.64
CA GLY A 184 -11.31 -0.38 9.55
C GLY A 184 -11.96 -0.15 10.91
N HIS A 185 -12.77 -1.10 11.33
CA HIS A 185 -13.46 -1.12 12.61
C HIS A 185 -13.12 -2.40 13.34
N PHE A 186 -13.15 -2.34 14.66
CA PHE A 186 -13.18 -3.53 15.49
C PHE A 186 -14.52 -3.56 16.23
N MET A 187 -15.32 -4.57 15.92
CA MET A 187 -16.75 -4.57 16.28
C MET A 187 -17.42 -3.27 15.79
N ASP A 188 -18.00 -2.49 16.68
CA ASP A 188 -18.71 -1.24 16.36
C ASP A 188 -17.82 0.00 16.45
N LYS A 189 -16.55 -0.13 16.82
CA LYS A 189 -15.64 0.99 17.04
C LYS A 189 -14.70 1.17 15.86
N LYS A 190 -14.67 2.37 15.30
CA LYS A 190 -13.68 2.76 14.31
C LYS A 190 -12.28 2.73 14.95
N ILE A 191 -11.34 2.12 14.26
CA ILE A 191 -9.92 2.13 14.64
C ILE A 191 -9.33 3.50 14.24
N PRO A 192 -8.62 4.19 15.15
CA PRO A 192 -8.04 5.49 14.88
C PRO A 192 -6.99 5.49 13.77
#